data_c851aef4a1e8ce7ae8b6d43a6b28eb9e
#
_entry.id   c851aef4a1e8ce7ae8b6d43a6b28eb9e
#
_cell.length_a   1.000
_cell.length_b   1.000
_cell.length_c   1.000
_cell.angle_alpha   90.00
_cell.angle_beta   90.00
_cell.angle_gamma   90.00
#
_symmetry.space_group_name_H-M   'P 1'
#
loop_
_entity.id
_entity.type
_entity.pdbx_description
1 polymer ?
#
loop_
_entity_poly.entity_id
_entity_poly.type
_entity_poly.pdbx_seq_one_letter_code
_entity_poly.pdbx_strand_id
1 'polypeptide(L)'
;MMKIRKKIVAYAMVAVLSLQSAPISKAAVYIDYGLQSKNATVSEVSGFSDKWATIIKNAIKSWNNSGAGVKVAQSANPVSTLEVDSYADSWYGLTQILQLDNGYISKAGIKINHRTISGDASNFNRFAQSTVAHEIGHLYWLADNPVESPAGYDMSLMNHGRNRNKIYEPQVFDVSNVKRKYSRKAAYDISDSMTDDTVNYISVDEPEYNQASKFVKAADILVSGTVAAQETKMLETGTDKEKMPYTIYRIEVKDKYKGDCSSTIYAKRLGGKIDGRDNILSGAADINVGESYVFALKDYGNGDYGFVNTTQSAMALKKSSIYEYGGINRKDVLALADTASVQRMTADEKIYGTEKELKKASDVVVIGEVIDYSYEVIEDNLYTIWKVKADRVEKGKEKSEIIYIKTLGGRKDTLISLVENMTKIECGNSYKFYLKDYGTDYYGLTNYSESIIKLRVVTIID
;
A
#
# COMPACT_ATOMS: atom_id res chain seq x y z
N MET A 1 42.67 10.65 78.31
CA MET A 1 42.33 9.73 77.24
C MET A 1 41.12 10.21 76.50
N MET A 2 41.27 10.85 75.35
CA MET A 2 40.20 11.45 74.61
C MET A 2 39.94 10.61 73.34
N LYS A 3 38.72 10.04 73.27
CA LYS A 3 38.31 9.22 72.10
C LYS A 3 37.82 10.12 70.99
N ILE A 4 38.52 10.18 69.91
CA ILE A 4 38.15 10.86 68.69
C ILE A 4 37.16 9.96 67.94
N ARG A 5 35.90 10.37 67.77
CA ARG A 5 34.91 9.77 66.91
C ARG A 5 35.06 10.30 65.49
N LYS A 6 35.47 9.44 64.53
CA LYS A 6 35.47 9.74 63.10
C LYS A 6 34.00 9.71 62.61
N LYS A 7 33.49 10.81 62.16
CA LYS A 7 32.23 10.86 61.36
C LYS A 7 32.59 10.55 59.93
N ILE A 8 32.02 9.47 59.41
CA ILE A 8 32.04 9.12 57.96
C ILE A 8 30.84 9.90 57.38
N VAL A 9 31.13 10.85 56.51
CA VAL A 9 30.12 11.53 55.69
C VAL A 9 30.03 10.74 54.37
N ALA A 10 28.92 10.02 54.18
CA ALA A 10 28.61 9.37 52.91
C ALA A 10 28.01 10.42 51.96
N TYR A 11 28.73 10.76 50.90
CA TYR A 11 28.18 11.50 49.76
C TYR A 11 27.36 10.55 48.89
N ALA A 12 26.04 10.68 48.93
CA ALA A 12 25.16 10.06 47.94
C ALA A 12 25.24 10.90 46.68
N MET A 13 25.91 10.37 45.67
CA MET A 13 25.91 10.94 44.32
C MET A 13 24.59 10.58 43.67
N VAL A 14 23.64 11.51 43.66
CA VAL A 14 22.42 11.38 42.85
C VAL A 14 22.79 11.67 41.40
N ALA A 15 22.97 10.61 40.61
CA ALA A 15 23.04 10.71 39.17
C ALA A 15 21.65 11.09 38.63
N VAL A 16 21.45 12.38 38.35
CA VAL A 16 20.29 12.81 37.55
C VAL A 16 20.54 12.32 36.13
N LEU A 17 19.97 11.18 35.78
CA LEU A 17 19.79 10.79 34.40
C LEU A 17 18.82 11.80 33.77
N SER A 18 19.35 12.82 33.10
CA SER A 18 18.59 13.60 32.15
C SER A 18 18.20 12.66 31.01
N LEU A 19 17.00 12.10 31.07
CA LEU A 19 16.31 11.59 29.92
C LEU A 19 16.15 12.77 28.96
N GLN A 20 17.11 12.92 28.05
CA GLN A 20 16.87 13.70 26.84
C GLN A 20 15.79 12.94 26.09
N SER A 21 14.52 13.33 26.31
CA SER A 21 13.44 12.99 25.40
C SER A 21 13.88 13.49 24.02
N ALA A 22 14.13 12.56 23.09
CA ALA A 22 14.26 12.92 21.69
C ALA A 22 13.07 13.85 21.35
N PRO A 23 13.27 14.94 20.60
CA PRO A 23 12.17 15.79 20.23
C PRO A 23 11.16 14.93 19.51
N ILE A 24 9.99 14.73 20.11
CA ILE A 24 8.84 14.15 19.43
C ILE A 24 8.56 15.13 18.29
N SER A 25 8.81 14.69 17.06
CA SER A 25 8.44 15.46 15.88
C SER A 25 6.94 15.70 15.98
N LYS A 26 6.56 16.95 16.23
CA LYS A 26 5.14 17.29 16.32
C LYS A 26 4.58 17.17 14.91
N ALA A 27 3.58 16.32 14.71
CA ALA A 27 2.94 16.16 13.42
C ALA A 27 2.54 17.52 12.83
N ALA A 28 2.81 17.70 11.55
CA ALA A 28 2.46 18.91 10.84
C ALA A 28 0.95 19.00 10.68
N VAL A 29 0.34 20.11 11.06
CA VAL A 29 -1.10 20.34 10.84
C VAL A 29 -1.36 20.85 9.43
N TYR A 30 -0.38 21.52 8.83
CA TYR A 30 -0.47 22.15 7.53
C TYR A 30 0.64 21.65 6.61
N ILE A 31 0.29 21.49 5.33
CA ILE A 31 1.24 21.45 4.22
C ILE A 31 1.57 22.88 3.77
N ASP A 32 2.66 23.02 3.00
CA ASP A 32 3.17 24.37 2.61
C ASP A 32 2.40 24.99 1.44
N TYR A 33 1.36 24.32 0.93
CA TYR A 33 0.55 24.76 -0.20
C TYR A 33 -0.94 24.51 0.07
N GLY A 34 -1.80 25.23 -0.65
CA GLY A 34 -3.25 25.10 -0.57
C GLY A 34 -3.92 26.16 -1.43
N LEU A 35 -5.22 26.15 -1.51
CA LEU A 35 -5.96 27.19 -2.24
C LEU A 35 -5.84 28.55 -1.54
N GLN A 36 -5.65 29.61 -2.34
CA GLN A 36 -5.75 30.97 -1.87
C GLN A 36 -7.20 31.31 -1.50
N SER A 37 -8.14 30.86 -2.34
CA SER A 37 -9.57 31.04 -2.13
C SER A 37 -10.15 29.98 -1.20
N LYS A 38 -11.14 30.37 -0.41
CA LYS A 38 -11.99 29.43 0.36
C LYS A 38 -12.92 28.60 -0.53
N ASN A 39 -13.00 28.91 -1.82
CA ASN A 39 -13.85 28.21 -2.79
C ASN A 39 -12.98 27.28 -3.63
N ALA A 40 -13.24 25.98 -3.54
CA ALA A 40 -12.67 24.95 -4.39
C ALA A 40 -13.65 24.53 -5.48
N THR A 41 -13.12 24.07 -6.61
CA THR A 41 -13.92 23.37 -7.62
C THR A 41 -13.33 22.01 -7.90
N VAL A 42 -14.20 20.97 -7.97
CA VAL A 42 -13.85 19.59 -8.32
C VAL A 42 -14.65 19.16 -9.54
N SER A 43 -14.25 18.05 -10.17
CA SER A 43 -14.94 17.52 -11.35
C SER A 43 -16.42 17.30 -11.10
N GLU A 44 -17.21 17.46 -12.17
CA GLU A 44 -18.62 17.09 -12.18
C GLU A 44 -18.78 15.57 -12.02
N VAL A 45 -19.86 15.16 -11.35
CA VAL A 45 -20.11 13.72 -11.07
C VAL A 45 -20.87 13.01 -12.19
N SER A 46 -21.14 13.67 -13.30
CA SER A 46 -21.92 13.13 -14.43
C SER A 46 -21.29 11.91 -15.09
N GLY A 47 -19.96 11.72 -14.95
CA GLY A 47 -19.22 10.57 -15.48
C GLY A 47 -19.12 9.37 -14.52
N PHE A 48 -19.62 9.49 -13.29
CA PHE A 48 -19.54 8.43 -12.28
C PHE A 48 -20.80 7.59 -12.21
N SER A 49 -20.68 6.36 -11.69
CA SER A 49 -21.86 5.58 -11.31
C SER A 49 -22.68 6.32 -10.23
N ASP A 50 -23.99 6.06 -10.16
CA ASP A 50 -24.90 6.70 -9.18
C ASP A 50 -24.40 6.57 -7.75
N LYS A 51 -23.79 5.44 -7.41
CA LYS A 51 -23.19 5.17 -6.10
C LYS A 51 -22.04 6.14 -5.81
N TRP A 52 -21.10 6.27 -6.73
CA TRP A 52 -19.96 7.17 -6.56
C TRP A 52 -20.36 8.62 -6.63
N ALA A 53 -21.28 8.97 -7.54
CA ALA A 53 -21.83 10.33 -7.61
C ALA A 53 -22.47 10.76 -6.27
N THR A 54 -23.18 9.85 -5.60
CA THR A 54 -23.76 10.09 -4.27
C THR A 54 -22.68 10.26 -3.20
N ILE A 55 -21.65 9.40 -3.18
CA ILE A 55 -20.54 9.48 -2.21
C ILE A 55 -19.81 10.81 -2.35
N ILE A 56 -19.44 11.20 -3.57
CA ILE A 56 -18.72 12.44 -3.86
C ILE A 56 -19.55 13.66 -3.44
N LYS A 57 -20.87 13.69 -3.79
CA LYS A 57 -21.78 14.75 -3.35
C LYS A 57 -21.86 14.86 -1.83
N ASN A 58 -21.86 13.74 -1.12
CA ASN A 58 -21.88 13.73 0.34
C ASN A 58 -20.56 14.26 0.93
N ALA A 59 -19.41 13.89 0.38
CA ALA A 59 -18.12 14.45 0.79
C ALA A 59 -18.03 15.96 0.57
N ILE A 60 -18.46 16.44 -0.58
CA ILE A 60 -18.59 17.88 -0.88
C ILE A 60 -19.50 18.57 0.14
N LYS A 61 -20.69 18.00 0.39
CA LYS A 61 -21.66 18.53 1.34
C LYS A 61 -21.10 18.58 2.76
N SER A 62 -20.30 17.60 3.15
CA SER A 62 -19.69 17.56 4.49
C SER A 62 -18.76 18.75 4.73
N TRP A 63 -17.92 19.12 3.77
CA TRP A 63 -17.09 20.33 3.84
C TRP A 63 -17.91 21.60 3.83
N ASN A 64 -18.91 21.69 2.93
CA ASN A 64 -19.78 22.87 2.81
C ASN A 64 -20.58 23.16 4.09
N ASN A 65 -20.95 22.10 4.82
CA ASN A 65 -21.72 22.18 6.05
C ASN A 65 -20.86 22.15 7.32
N SER A 66 -19.55 21.93 7.21
CA SER A 66 -18.64 21.75 8.35
C SER A 66 -18.54 22.98 9.26
N GLY A 67 -18.93 24.15 8.75
CA GLY A 67 -18.72 25.43 9.42
C GLY A 67 -17.30 25.99 9.27
N ALA A 68 -16.41 25.36 8.49
CA ALA A 68 -15.05 25.87 8.22
C ALA A 68 -15.04 27.18 7.44
N GLY A 69 -16.16 27.55 6.83
CA GLY A 69 -16.29 28.76 6.01
C GLY A 69 -15.71 28.59 4.60
N VAL A 70 -15.51 27.34 4.18
CA VAL A 70 -15.07 26.96 2.84
C VAL A 70 -16.25 26.46 2.01
N LYS A 71 -16.09 26.46 0.69
CA LYS A 71 -17.11 25.97 -0.24
C LYS A 71 -16.45 25.14 -1.35
N VAL A 72 -16.95 23.93 -1.54
CA VAL A 72 -16.62 23.07 -2.66
C VAL A 72 -17.79 23.06 -3.63
N ALA A 73 -17.52 23.28 -4.91
CA ALA A 73 -18.51 23.20 -5.98
C ALA A 73 -18.00 22.25 -7.08
N GLN A 74 -18.93 21.72 -7.87
CA GLN A 74 -18.61 20.96 -9.07
C GLN A 74 -18.45 21.89 -10.26
N SER A 75 -17.56 21.55 -11.18
CA SER A 75 -17.28 22.36 -12.37
C SER A 75 -16.80 21.48 -13.52
N ALA A 76 -17.16 21.82 -14.75
CA ALA A 76 -16.60 21.23 -15.96
C ALA A 76 -15.12 21.60 -16.16
N ASN A 77 -14.69 22.76 -15.59
CA ASN A 77 -13.29 23.19 -15.58
C ASN A 77 -12.83 23.38 -14.13
N PRO A 78 -12.57 22.29 -13.39
CA PRO A 78 -12.26 22.35 -11.97
C PRO A 78 -10.81 22.76 -11.72
N VAL A 79 -10.55 23.32 -10.53
CA VAL A 79 -9.18 23.47 -10.01
C VAL A 79 -8.58 22.09 -9.70
N SER A 80 -9.40 21.16 -9.20
CA SER A 80 -8.98 19.78 -8.96
C SER A 80 -9.84 18.81 -9.75
N THR A 81 -9.22 18.02 -10.64
CA THR A 81 -9.87 16.82 -11.18
C THR A 81 -10.16 15.84 -10.07
N LEU A 82 -11.19 15.01 -10.22
CA LEU A 82 -11.50 13.92 -9.32
C LEU A 82 -11.81 12.68 -10.17
N GLU A 83 -11.12 11.59 -9.87
CA GLU A 83 -11.22 10.33 -10.58
C GLU A 83 -11.42 9.17 -9.60
N VAL A 84 -12.12 8.13 -10.03
CA VAL A 84 -12.31 6.89 -9.28
C VAL A 84 -11.95 5.74 -10.19
N ASP A 85 -10.93 4.97 -9.82
CA ASP A 85 -10.48 3.83 -10.60
C ASP A 85 -9.91 2.72 -9.70
N SER A 86 -9.45 1.62 -10.29
CA SER A 86 -8.79 0.52 -9.61
C SER A 86 -7.30 0.58 -9.86
N TYR A 87 -6.56 1.07 -8.86
CA TYR A 87 -5.10 1.17 -8.90
C TYR A 87 -4.47 -0.01 -8.19
N ALA A 88 -3.29 -0.45 -8.66
CA ALA A 88 -2.55 -1.57 -8.06
C ALA A 88 -1.82 -1.20 -6.75
N ASP A 89 -1.90 0.04 -6.31
CA ASP A 89 -1.27 0.53 -5.09
C ASP A 89 -2.12 0.27 -3.85
N SER A 90 -1.51 0.41 -2.66
CA SER A 90 -2.17 0.17 -1.37
C SER A 90 -2.95 1.36 -0.82
N TRP A 91 -2.79 2.56 -1.37
CA TRP A 91 -3.52 3.75 -0.92
C TRP A 91 -5.02 3.69 -1.26
N TYR A 92 -5.83 4.42 -0.51
CA TYR A 92 -7.28 4.58 -0.70
C TYR A 92 -7.61 5.80 -1.54
N GLY A 93 -6.90 6.89 -1.32
CA GLY A 93 -7.01 8.15 -2.02
C GLY A 93 -5.65 8.80 -2.19
N LEU A 94 -5.59 9.76 -3.10
CA LEU A 94 -4.38 10.49 -3.44
C LEU A 94 -4.76 11.90 -3.93
N THR A 95 -4.08 12.91 -3.39
CA THR A 95 -4.11 14.28 -3.92
C THR A 95 -2.76 14.63 -4.49
N GLN A 96 -2.73 14.97 -5.77
CA GLN A 96 -1.55 15.43 -6.49
C GLN A 96 -1.69 16.90 -6.82
N ILE A 97 -0.70 17.72 -6.43
CA ILE A 97 -0.61 19.12 -6.81
C ILE A 97 0.17 19.18 -8.13
N LEU A 98 -0.52 19.58 -9.19
CA LEU A 98 0.00 19.61 -10.56
C LEU A 98 0.59 20.96 -10.92
N GLN A 99 0.11 22.04 -10.28
CA GLN A 99 0.59 23.38 -10.53
C GLN A 99 0.37 24.28 -9.33
N LEU A 100 1.38 25.08 -8.99
CA LEU A 100 1.29 26.16 -8.01
C LEU A 100 1.40 27.50 -8.76
N ASP A 101 0.64 28.51 -8.29
CA ASP A 101 0.78 29.91 -8.70
C ASP A 101 0.98 30.74 -7.46
N ASN A 102 2.14 31.40 -7.34
CA ASN A 102 2.54 32.17 -6.15
C ASN A 102 2.38 31.38 -4.83
N GLY A 103 2.74 30.09 -4.81
CA GLY A 103 2.64 29.21 -3.65
C GLY A 103 1.22 28.71 -3.35
N TYR A 104 0.24 29.02 -4.20
CA TYR A 104 -1.13 28.56 -4.07
C TYR A 104 -1.47 27.53 -5.16
N ILE A 105 -2.31 26.57 -4.81
CA ILE A 105 -2.78 25.58 -5.78
C ILE A 105 -3.56 26.27 -6.90
N SER A 106 -3.09 26.13 -8.13
CA SER A 106 -3.80 26.54 -9.36
C SER A 106 -4.34 25.33 -10.11
N LYS A 107 -3.72 24.13 -9.96
CA LYS A 107 -4.20 22.88 -10.52
C LYS A 107 -3.85 21.69 -9.62
N ALA A 108 -4.82 20.81 -9.41
CA ALA A 108 -4.64 19.57 -8.65
C ALA A 108 -5.39 18.40 -9.30
N GLY A 109 -5.10 17.18 -8.86
CA GLY A 109 -5.83 15.95 -9.18
C GLY A 109 -6.09 15.13 -7.93
N ILE A 110 -7.31 14.66 -7.75
CA ILE A 110 -7.71 13.71 -6.71
C ILE A 110 -8.02 12.38 -7.37
N LYS A 111 -7.42 11.31 -6.86
CA LYS A 111 -7.66 9.93 -7.32
C LYS A 111 -8.15 9.07 -6.16
N ILE A 112 -9.16 8.26 -6.41
CA ILE A 112 -9.76 7.38 -5.42
C ILE A 112 -9.61 5.94 -5.88
N ASN A 113 -9.01 5.10 -5.05
CA ASN A 113 -8.76 3.70 -5.36
C ASN A 113 -9.94 2.82 -4.93
N HIS A 114 -10.81 2.54 -5.88
CA HIS A 114 -11.98 1.68 -5.66
C HIS A 114 -11.59 0.29 -5.17
N ARG A 115 -10.49 -0.28 -5.66
CA ARG A 115 -10.04 -1.63 -5.33
C ARG A 115 -9.71 -1.78 -3.86
N THR A 116 -8.85 -0.92 -3.31
CA THR A 116 -8.44 -0.98 -1.90
C THR A 116 -9.59 -0.67 -0.95
N ILE A 117 -10.41 0.34 -1.29
CA ILE A 117 -11.62 0.65 -0.51
C ILE A 117 -12.57 -0.55 -0.47
N SER A 118 -12.78 -1.24 -1.61
CA SER A 118 -13.68 -2.41 -1.68
C SER A 118 -13.15 -3.59 -0.86
N GLY A 119 -11.81 -3.76 -0.76
CA GLY A 119 -11.18 -4.81 0.02
C GLY A 119 -11.27 -4.57 1.54
N ASP A 120 -11.17 -3.32 1.98
CA ASP A 120 -10.96 -3.01 3.41
C ASP A 120 -12.18 -2.41 4.12
N ALA A 121 -13.17 -1.92 3.35
CA ALA A 121 -14.31 -1.22 3.92
C ALA A 121 -15.36 -2.16 4.51
N SER A 122 -15.64 -2.06 5.81
CA SER A 122 -16.81 -2.71 6.42
C SER A 122 -18.12 -1.95 6.10
N ASN A 123 -18.06 -0.65 5.82
CA ASN A 123 -19.14 0.16 5.28
C ASN A 123 -18.60 0.98 4.10
N PHE A 124 -18.78 0.47 2.91
CA PHE A 124 -18.23 1.06 1.69
C PHE A 124 -18.55 2.55 1.53
N ASN A 125 -19.81 2.95 1.70
CA ASN A 125 -20.21 4.34 1.46
C ASN A 125 -19.54 5.32 2.43
N ARG A 126 -19.46 4.98 3.72
CA ARG A 126 -18.80 5.83 4.71
C ARG A 126 -17.30 5.87 4.52
N PHE A 127 -16.69 4.72 4.27
CA PHE A 127 -15.26 4.62 4.04
C PHE A 127 -14.84 5.45 2.82
N ALA A 128 -15.53 5.27 1.70
CA ALA A 128 -15.28 6.01 0.47
C ALA A 128 -15.54 7.52 0.65
N GLN A 129 -16.62 7.91 1.34
CA GLN A 129 -16.88 9.32 1.66
C GLN A 129 -15.77 9.90 2.53
N SER A 130 -15.28 9.16 3.54
CA SER A 130 -14.15 9.56 4.38
C SER A 130 -12.91 9.84 3.54
N THR A 131 -12.59 8.95 2.60
CA THR A 131 -11.44 9.12 1.71
C THR A 131 -11.60 10.35 0.81
N VAL A 132 -12.75 10.48 0.10
CA VAL A 132 -12.97 11.65 -0.78
C VAL A 132 -12.93 12.97 0.01
N ALA A 133 -13.52 13.00 1.20
CA ALA A 133 -13.50 14.21 2.04
C ALA A 133 -12.10 14.53 2.57
N HIS A 134 -11.28 13.53 2.86
CA HIS A 134 -9.88 13.67 3.25
C HIS A 134 -9.08 14.32 2.12
N GLU A 135 -9.15 13.78 0.90
CA GLU A 135 -8.43 14.32 -0.25
C GLU A 135 -8.82 15.78 -0.56
N ILE A 136 -10.09 16.13 -0.40
CA ILE A 136 -10.53 17.53 -0.49
C ILE A 136 -9.88 18.40 0.59
N GLY A 137 -9.59 17.85 1.77
CA GLY A 137 -8.96 18.56 2.88
C GLY A 137 -7.56 19.10 2.53
N HIS A 138 -6.81 18.41 1.69
CA HIS A 138 -5.51 18.85 1.21
C HIS A 138 -5.60 20.15 0.40
N LEU A 139 -6.68 20.36 -0.33
CA LEU A 139 -6.89 21.64 -1.05
C LEU A 139 -6.99 22.83 -0.07
N TYR A 140 -7.33 22.58 1.19
CA TYR A 140 -7.47 23.59 2.25
C TYR A 140 -6.30 23.60 3.23
N TRP A 141 -5.07 23.30 2.76
CA TRP A 141 -3.80 23.37 3.53
C TRP A 141 -3.60 22.28 4.58
N LEU A 142 -4.51 21.36 4.75
CA LEU A 142 -4.40 20.34 5.79
C LEU A 142 -3.37 19.28 5.42
N ALA A 143 -2.48 18.96 6.34
CA ALA A 143 -1.51 17.88 6.22
C ALA A 143 -2.09 16.55 6.70
N ASP A 144 -1.47 15.45 6.28
CA ASP A 144 -1.73 14.12 6.80
C ASP A 144 -1.26 13.99 8.25
N ASN A 145 -1.87 13.06 8.98
CA ASN A 145 -1.48 12.67 10.33
C ASN A 145 -1.25 13.83 11.33
N PRO A 146 -2.17 14.80 11.43
CA PRO A 146 -1.97 15.96 12.28
C PRO A 146 -1.98 15.65 13.79
N VAL A 147 -2.30 14.41 14.17
CA VAL A 147 -2.34 13.89 15.54
C VAL A 147 -1.61 12.55 15.59
N GLU A 148 -0.52 12.47 16.31
CA GLU A 148 0.35 11.28 16.36
C GLU A 148 -0.13 10.20 17.35
N SER A 149 -0.98 10.56 18.31
CA SER A 149 -1.48 9.62 19.32
C SER A 149 -2.62 8.77 18.79
N PRO A 150 -2.55 7.42 18.90
CA PRO A 150 -3.65 6.55 18.51
C PRO A 150 -4.99 6.88 19.15
N ALA A 151 -5.00 7.37 20.39
CA ALA A 151 -6.20 7.81 21.09
C ALA A 151 -6.85 9.05 20.44
N GLY A 152 -6.07 9.82 19.68
CA GLY A 152 -6.51 11.04 19.00
C GLY A 152 -6.80 10.85 17.51
N TYR A 153 -6.60 9.69 16.92
CA TYR A 153 -6.75 9.51 15.47
C TYR A 153 -8.14 9.88 14.95
N ASP A 154 -9.18 9.53 15.69
CA ASP A 154 -10.57 9.86 15.33
C ASP A 154 -10.93 11.35 15.56
N MET A 155 -10.00 12.18 16.04
CA MET A 155 -10.20 13.63 16.20
C MET A 155 -10.06 14.40 14.88
N SER A 156 -9.48 13.79 13.85
CA SER A 156 -9.20 14.43 12.56
C SER A 156 -9.55 13.53 11.39
N LEU A 157 -10.23 14.11 10.40
CA LEU A 157 -10.45 13.49 9.10
C LEU A 157 -9.12 13.25 8.36
N MET A 158 -8.09 14.06 8.64
CA MET A 158 -6.79 13.99 7.98
C MET A 158 -5.84 12.96 8.58
N ASN A 159 -6.27 12.16 9.53
CA ASN A 159 -5.42 11.13 10.13
C ASN A 159 -5.58 9.77 9.43
N HIS A 160 -4.48 9.15 9.00
CA HIS A 160 -4.50 7.84 8.32
C HIS A 160 -5.01 6.72 9.24
N GLY A 161 -4.74 6.80 10.54
CA GLY A 161 -5.19 5.82 11.54
C GLY A 161 -6.67 5.94 11.95
N ARG A 162 -7.41 6.94 11.45
CA ARG A 162 -8.83 7.15 11.78
C ARG A 162 -9.71 5.96 11.40
N ASN A 163 -10.79 5.77 12.12
CA ASN A 163 -11.83 4.81 11.73
C ASN A 163 -12.72 5.41 10.62
N ARG A 164 -12.43 5.12 9.35
CA ARG A 164 -13.14 5.67 8.18
C ARG A 164 -14.65 5.33 8.14
N ASN A 165 -15.09 4.31 8.89
CA ASN A 165 -16.52 4.00 9.00
C ASN A 165 -17.26 4.90 10.00
N LYS A 166 -16.52 5.66 10.85
CA LYS A 166 -17.05 6.61 11.82
C LYS A 166 -16.73 8.05 11.45
N ILE A 167 -15.49 8.30 11.02
CA ILE A 167 -14.97 9.63 10.69
C ILE A 167 -14.99 9.77 9.16
N TYR A 168 -16.09 10.25 8.63
CA TYR A 168 -16.32 10.44 7.19
C TYR A 168 -16.71 11.89 6.83
N GLU A 169 -16.54 12.81 7.80
CA GLU A 169 -16.79 14.25 7.68
C GLU A 169 -15.67 15.01 8.40
N PRO A 170 -15.39 16.29 8.04
CA PRO A 170 -14.43 17.12 8.78
C PRO A 170 -14.78 17.23 10.26
N GLN A 171 -13.81 16.99 11.12
CA GLN A 171 -13.99 17.07 12.56
C GLN A 171 -13.72 18.49 13.06
N VAL A 172 -14.06 18.78 14.32
CA VAL A 172 -13.85 20.10 14.94
C VAL A 172 -12.37 20.52 14.83
N PHE A 173 -11.43 19.57 14.94
CA PHE A 173 -10.01 19.83 14.78
C PHE A 173 -9.69 20.34 13.37
N ASP A 174 -10.16 19.67 12.33
CA ASP A 174 -9.94 20.04 10.93
C ASP A 174 -10.55 21.41 10.62
N VAL A 175 -11.81 21.61 11.01
CA VAL A 175 -12.55 22.85 10.85
C VAL A 175 -11.85 24.05 11.50
N SER A 176 -11.34 23.85 12.73
CA SER A 176 -10.63 24.89 13.46
C SER A 176 -9.34 25.29 12.78
N ASN A 177 -8.62 24.31 12.22
CA ASN A 177 -7.36 24.55 11.51
C ASN A 177 -7.61 25.27 10.18
N VAL A 178 -8.59 24.86 9.39
CA VAL A 178 -8.99 25.58 8.16
C VAL A 178 -9.35 27.04 8.49
N LYS A 179 -10.21 27.27 9.49
CA LYS A 179 -10.55 28.63 9.93
C LYS A 179 -9.31 29.45 10.30
N ARG A 180 -8.43 28.87 11.09
CA ARG A 180 -7.19 29.54 11.54
C ARG A 180 -6.26 29.89 10.38
N LYS A 181 -6.12 28.99 9.38
CA LYS A 181 -5.29 29.23 8.20
C LYS A 181 -5.78 30.42 7.39
N TYR A 182 -7.10 30.49 7.14
CA TYR A 182 -7.71 31.57 6.37
C TYR A 182 -8.03 32.85 7.18
N SER A 183 -8.01 32.83 8.52
CA SER A 183 -8.22 34.03 9.34
C SER A 183 -6.94 34.81 9.57
N ARG A 184 -5.78 34.19 9.46
CA ARG A 184 -4.47 34.87 9.49
C ARG A 184 -4.28 35.58 8.16
N LYS A 185 -4.87 36.76 8.02
CA LYS A 185 -4.64 37.67 6.91
C LYS A 185 -3.13 37.94 6.83
N ALA A 186 -2.49 37.41 5.79
CA ALA A 186 -1.22 37.83 5.23
C ALA A 186 -0.15 38.35 6.22
N ALA A 187 0.38 37.49 7.05
CA ALA A 187 1.62 37.73 7.76
C ALA A 187 2.68 36.65 7.50
N TYR A 188 2.52 35.93 6.39
CA TYR A 188 3.57 35.16 5.77
C TYR A 188 3.62 35.60 4.31
N ASP A 189 4.45 36.59 4.03
CA ASP A 189 5.14 36.64 2.75
C ASP A 189 5.83 35.28 2.63
N ILE A 190 5.27 34.42 1.80
CA ILE A 190 5.96 33.21 1.35
C ILE A 190 7.20 33.77 0.66
N SER A 191 8.35 33.64 1.33
CA SER A 191 9.63 34.01 0.76
C SER A 191 9.73 33.38 -0.63
N ASP A 192 10.28 34.12 -1.57
CA ASP A 192 10.46 33.89 -3.01
C ASP A 192 10.97 32.50 -3.49
N SER A 193 10.86 31.45 -2.69
CA SER A 193 11.51 30.16 -2.94
C SER A 193 10.59 29.04 -3.47
N MET A 194 9.29 29.27 -3.70
CA MET A 194 8.35 28.20 -4.13
C MET A 194 7.60 28.49 -5.42
N THR A 195 8.21 29.16 -6.37
CA THR A 195 7.72 29.22 -7.76
C THR A 195 8.48 28.24 -8.67
N ASP A 196 8.75 27.03 -8.16
CA ASP A 196 9.40 26.02 -9.00
C ASP A 196 8.33 25.16 -9.68
N ASP A 197 8.02 25.48 -10.94
CA ASP A 197 7.14 24.67 -11.81
C ASP A 197 7.68 23.25 -12.04
N THR A 198 8.82 22.91 -11.43
CA THR A 198 9.46 21.60 -11.52
C THR A 198 9.10 20.65 -10.38
N VAL A 199 8.27 21.07 -9.40
CA VAL A 199 7.90 20.26 -8.26
C VAL A 199 6.40 19.94 -8.25
N ASN A 200 6.08 18.65 -8.22
CA ASN A 200 4.73 18.13 -7.96
C ASN A 200 4.70 17.53 -6.54
N TYR A 201 3.71 17.90 -5.75
CA TYR A 201 3.48 17.31 -4.43
C TYR A 201 2.38 16.26 -4.49
N ILE A 202 2.59 15.12 -3.84
CA ILE A 202 1.67 13.99 -3.79
C ILE A 202 1.41 13.68 -2.31
N SER A 203 0.16 13.71 -1.90
CA SER A 203 -0.32 13.16 -0.62
C SER A 203 -1.15 11.92 -0.88
N VAL A 204 -1.08 10.92 -0.01
CA VAL A 204 -1.81 9.64 -0.14
C VAL A 204 -2.56 9.33 1.15
N ASP A 205 -3.85 9.00 1.06
CA ASP A 205 -4.60 8.39 2.15
C ASP A 205 -4.39 6.88 2.11
N GLU A 206 -3.62 6.35 3.05
CA GLU A 206 -3.19 4.95 3.08
C GLU A 206 -3.42 4.30 4.45
N PRO A 207 -3.40 2.96 4.55
CA PRO A 207 -3.51 2.30 5.84
C PRO A 207 -2.29 2.62 6.70
N GLU A 208 -2.52 3.12 7.93
CA GLU A 208 -1.51 3.27 8.96
C GLU A 208 -1.75 2.28 10.10
N TYR A 209 -0.68 1.68 10.59
CA TYR A 209 -0.73 0.62 11.57
C TYR A 209 -0.12 1.08 12.89
N ASN A 210 -0.91 1.06 13.96
CA ASN A 210 -0.45 1.32 15.33
C ASN A 210 -0.17 0.03 16.13
N GLN A 211 -0.23 -1.11 15.47
CA GLN A 211 0.08 -2.43 16.03
C GLN A 211 0.95 -3.20 15.04
N ALA A 212 2.12 -3.64 15.49
CA ALA A 212 3.06 -4.40 14.67
C ALA A 212 2.41 -5.69 14.10
N SER A 213 1.50 -6.34 14.84
CA SER A 213 0.78 -7.54 14.39
C SER A 213 -0.09 -7.28 13.15
N LYS A 214 -0.79 -6.16 13.11
CA LYS A 214 -1.60 -5.77 11.95
C LYS A 214 -0.73 -5.40 10.76
N PHE A 215 0.39 -4.71 11.01
CA PHE A 215 1.35 -4.36 9.97
C PHE A 215 2.02 -5.60 9.35
N VAL A 216 2.50 -6.53 10.18
CA VAL A 216 3.07 -7.80 9.73
C VAL A 216 2.03 -8.63 8.97
N LYS A 217 0.77 -8.64 9.43
CA LYS A 217 -0.33 -9.30 8.70
C LYS A 217 -0.57 -8.68 7.33
N ALA A 218 -0.50 -7.37 7.20
CA ALA A 218 -0.73 -6.66 5.95
C ALA A 218 0.39 -6.87 4.91
N ALA A 219 1.64 -7.10 5.33
CA ALA A 219 2.73 -7.40 4.42
C ALA A 219 2.63 -8.82 3.85
N ASP A 220 2.91 -8.99 2.56
CA ASP A 220 3.04 -10.30 1.92
C ASP A 220 4.48 -10.79 2.04
N ILE A 221 5.43 -9.87 1.90
CA ILE A 221 6.87 -10.09 2.02
C ILE A 221 7.41 -9.19 3.13
N LEU A 222 8.21 -9.76 4.03
CA LEU A 222 9.00 -9.04 5.01
C LEU A 222 10.45 -9.51 4.92
N VAL A 223 11.34 -8.61 4.53
CA VAL A 223 12.76 -8.92 4.28
C VAL A 223 13.67 -7.85 4.85
N SER A 224 14.91 -8.21 5.20
CA SER A 224 15.99 -7.23 5.27
C SER A 224 16.77 -7.22 3.96
N GLY A 225 17.28 -6.06 3.58
CA GLY A 225 18.04 -5.93 2.36
C GLY A 225 18.67 -4.56 2.19
N THR A 226 19.59 -4.46 1.22
CA THR A 226 20.29 -3.23 0.86
C THR A 226 19.74 -2.71 -0.47
N VAL A 227 19.46 -1.42 -0.54
CA VAL A 227 19.08 -0.77 -1.79
C VAL A 227 20.32 -0.64 -2.67
N ALA A 228 20.41 -1.46 -3.70
CA ALA A 228 21.56 -1.49 -4.60
C ALA A 228 21.48 -0.44 -5.72
N ALA A 229 20.26 -0.06 -6.10
CA ALA A 229 20.01 0.98 -7.10
C ALA A 229 18.56 1.49 -6.98
N GLN A 230 18.30 2.65 -7.57
CA GLN A 230 16.94 3.16 -7.79
C GLN A 230 16.85 3.84 -9.15
N GLU A 231 15.67 3.80 -9.74
CA GLU A 231 15.35 4.52 -10.97
C GLU A 231 13.91 5.02 -10.92
N THR A 232 13.61 6.15 -11.53
CA THR A 232 12.23 6.65 -11.63
C THR A 232 11.72 6.45 -13.05
N LYS A 233 10.51 5.90 -13.18
CA LYS A 233 9.83 5.66 -14.46
C LYS A 233 8.37 6.10 -14.38
N MET A 234 7.81 6.50 -15.54
CA MET A 234 6.36 6.62 -15.69
C MET A 234 5.79 5.24 -15.94
N LEU A 235 5.00 4.74 -14.99
CA LEU A 235 4.31 3.45 -15.11
C LEU A 235 2.83 3.66 -15.35
N GLU A 236 2.24 2.80 -16.18
CA GLU A 236 0.79 2.76 -16.37
C GLU A 236 0.14 2.26 -15.09
N THR A 237 -0.93 2.93 -14.66
CA THR A 237 -1.69 2.60 -13.46
C THR A 237 -3.18 2.85 -13.71
N GLY A 238 -4.02 2.14 -12.95
CA GLY A 238 -5.46 2.18 -13.13
C GLY A 238 -5.94 1.43 -14.39
N THR A 239 -7.24 1.41 -14.59
CA THR A 239 -7.88 0.78 -15.76
C THR A 239 -7.71 1.63 -17.02
N ASP A 240 -7.61 2.96 -16.87
CA ASP A 240 -7.42 3.91 -17.95
C ASP A 240 -5.95 4.01 -18.42
N LYS A 241 -5.03 3.21 -17.81
CA LYS A 241 -3.60 3.17 -18.13
C LYS A 241 -2.93 4.54 -18.06
N GLU A 242 -3.38 5.36 -17.12
CA GLU A 242 -2.73 6.63 -16.85
C GLU A 242 -1.29 6.41 -16.39
N LYS A 243 -0.39 7.30 -16.77
CA LYS A 243 1.02 7.23 -16.39
C LYS A 243 1.30 8.06 -15.15
N MET A 244 1.83 7.41 -14.13
CA MET A 244 2.29 8.06 -12.89
C MET A 244 3.78 7.79 -12.65
N PRO A 245 4.51 8.73 -12.00
CA PRO A 245 5.92 8.54 -11.67
C PRO A 245 6.08 7.55 -10.52
N TYR A 246 6.91 6.54 -10.70
CA TYR A 246 7.31 5.59 -9.66
C TYR A 246 8.81 5.49 -9.54
N THR A 247 9.32 5.51 -8.32
CA THR A 247 10.68 5.08 -8.03
C THR A 247 10.70 3.59 -7.80
N ILE A 248 11.50 2.88 -8.58
CA ILE A 248 11.74 1.44 -8.50
C ILE A 248 13.06 1.24 -7.77
N TYR A 249 13.01 0.55 -6.62
CA TYR A 249 14.17 0.20 -5.82
C TYR A 249 14.59 -1.23 -6.12
N ARG A 250 15.85 -1.41 -6.55
CA ARG A 250 16.48 -2.73 -6.62
C ARG A 250 17.06 -3.06 -5.24
N ILE A 251 16.53 -4.10 -4.62
CA ILE A 251 16.86 -4.51 -3.26
C ILE A 251 17.57 -5.86 -3.31
N GLU A 252 18.81 -5.91 -2.80
CA GLU A 252 19.54 -7.15 -2.55
C GLU A 252 19.09 -7.69 -1.18
N VAL A 253 18.32 -8.78 -1.21
CA VAL A 253 17.73 -9.39 -0.02
C VAL A 253 18.81 -10.13 0.78
N LYS A 254 18.87 -9.82 2.08
CA LYS A 254 19.77 -10.48 3.02
C LYS A 254 19.06 -11.56 3.82
N ASP A 255 18.00 -11.20 4.52
CA ASP A 255 17.23 -12.11 5.37
C ASP A 255 15.75 -12.04 4.96
N LYS A 256 15.07 -13.19 5.01
CA LYS A 256 13.63 -13.31 4.74
C LYS A 256 12.93 -13.66 6.05
N TYR A 257 12.04 -12.80 6.52
CA TYR A 257 11.27 -12.99 7.76
C TYR A 257 9.85 -13.47 7.49
N LYS A 258 9.28 -13.14 6.32
CA LYS A 258 7.93 -13.54 5.92
C LYS A 258 7.82 -13.56 4.41
N GLY A 259 7.11 -14.55 3.88
CA GLY A 259 6.95 -14.76 2.44
C GLY A 259 8.21 -15.31 1.77
N ASP A 260 8.10 -15.61 0.50
CA ASP A 260 9.23 -16.04 -0.33
C ASP A 260 9.43 -15.10 -1.50
N CYS A 261 10.69 -14.79 -1.81
CA CYS A 261 11.07 -13.91 -2.91
C CYS A 261 12.47 -14.26 -3.41
N SER A 262 12.86 -13.71 -4.53
CA SER A 262 14.23 -13.83 -5.07
C SER A 262 15.24 -13.14 -4.16
N SER A 263 16.54 -13.46 -4.33
CA SER A 263 17.66 -12.77 -3.66
C SER A 263 17.79 -11.31 -4.09
N THR A 264 17.27 -10.97 -5.28
CA THR A 264 17.13 -9.59 -5.75
C THR A 264 15.67 -9.36 -6.10
N ILE A 265 15.08 -8.31 -5.56
CA ILE A 265 13.69 -7.90 -5.82
C ILE A 265 13.62 -6.44 -6.25
N TYR A 266 12.51 -6.10 -6.92
CA TYR A 266 12.23 -4.73 -7.35
C TYR A 266 10.93 -4.27 -6.70
N ALA A 267 11.02 -3.22 -5.86
CA ALA A 267 9.87 -2.67 -5.18
C ALA A 267 9.60 -1.24 -5.69
N LYS A 268 8.36 -0.96 -6.08
CA LYS A 268 7.95 0.35 -6.59
C LYS A 268 7.26 1.19 -5.53
N ARG A 269 7.53 2.48 -5.53
CA ARG A 269 6.86 3.50 -4.71
C ARG A 269 6.55 4.72 -5.57
N LEU A 270 5.36 5.26 -5.40
CA LEU A 270 4.92 6.48 -6.08
C LEU A 270 5.89 7.64 -5.82
N GLY A 271 6.08 8.50 -6.81
CA GLY A 271 6.96 9.67 -6.74
C GLY A 271 8.37 9.43 -7.27
N GLY A 272 9.19 10.46 -7.18
CA GLY A 272 10.57 10.50 -7.67
C GLY A 272 10.81 11.54 -8.76
N LYS A 273 12.08 11.73 -9.14
CA LYS A 273 12.48 12.74 -10.14
C LYS A 273 12.46 12.15 -11.55
N ILE A 274 11.70 12.78 -12.45
CA ILE A 274 11.63 12.38 -13.86
C ILE A 274 11.45 13.63 -14.74
N ASP A 275 12.12 13.66 -15.89
CA ASP A 275 12.06 14.77 -16.87
C ASP A 275 12.26 16.17 -16.25
N GLY A 276 13.17 16.25 -15.26
CA GLY A 276 13.48 17.50 -14.55
C GLY A 276 12.48 17.88 -13.47
N ARG A 277 11.36 17.15 -13.30
CA ARG A 277 10.36 17.38 -12.27
C ARG A 277 10.54 16.46 -11.07
N ASP A 278 10.49 17.04 -9.87
CA ASP A 278 10.47 16.32 -8.62
C ASP A 278 9.02 16.02 -8.23
N ASN A 279 8.67 14.74 -8.11
CA ASN A 279 7.36 14.30 -7.63
C ASN A 279 7.54 13.83 -6.17
N ILE A 280 7.28 14.75 -5.24
CA ILE A 280 7.55 14.57 -3.81
C ILE A 280 6.33 13.93 -3.15
N LEU A 281 6.54 12.73 -2.61
CA LEU A 281 5.53 12.03 -1.81
C LEU A 281 5.62 12.48 -0.36
N SER A 282 4.57 13.15 0.12
CA SER A 282 4.51 13.73 1.47
C SER A 282 4.56 12.63 2.54
N GLY A 283 5.39 12.85 3.57
CA GLY A 283 5.49 11.93 4.71
C GLY A 283 6.17 10.59 4.43
N ALA A 284 6.62 10.33 3.21
CA ALA A 284 7.25 9.07 2.86
C ALA A 284 8.59 8.87 3.58
N ALA A 285 8.88 7.62 3.95
CA ALA A 285 10.17 7.26 4.52
C ALA A 285 11.31 7.50 3.52
N ASP A 286 12.44 8.05 4.01
CA ASP A 286 13.65 8.20 3.21
C ASP A 286 14.25 6.82 2.90
N ILE A 287 14.46 6.55 1.62
CA ILE A 287 15.11 5.32 1.14
C ILE A 287 16.29 5.73 0.26
N ASN A 288 17.51 5.35 0.69
CA ASN A 288 18.75 5.76 0.05
C ASN A 288 19.49 4.55 -0.53
N VAL A 289 20.10 4.73 -1.68
CA VAL A 289 21.00 3.74 -2.28
C VAL A 289 22.21 3.51 -1.37
N GLY A 290 22.60 2.26 -1.18
CA GLY A 290 23.67 1.82 -0.30
C GLY A 290 23.24 1.61 1.16
N GLU A 291 22.03 2.00 1.55
CA GLU A 291 21.52 1.78 2.91
C GLU A 291 20.68 0.50 3.00
N SER A 292 20.61 -0.04 4.21
CA SER A 292 19.88 -1.29 4.49
C SER A 292 18.67 -1.03 5.37
N TYR A 293 17.60 -1.75 5.06
CA TYR A 293 16.29 -1.60 5.71
C TYR A 293 15.65 -2.96 5.97
N VAL A 294 14.66 -2.98 6.86
CA VAL A 294 13.61 -4.00 6.85
C VAL A 294 12.47 -3.44 6.00
N PHE A 295 12.10 -4.18 4.97
CA PHE A 295 11.03 -3.82 4.03
C PHE A 295 9.80 -4.68 4.27
N ALA A 296 8.63 -4.03 4.33
CA ALA A 296 7.32 -4.67 4.34
C ALA A 296 6.63 -4.40 3.01
N LEU A 297 6.42 -5.45 2.22
CA LEU A 297 5.99 -5.33 0.83
C LEU A 297 4.69 -6.09 0.56
N LYS A 298 3.94 -5.61 -0.42
CA LYS A 298 2.85 -6.28 -1.10
C LYS A 298 3.40 -7.00 -2.33
N ASP A 299 2.96 -8.22 -2.55
CA ASP A 299 3.25 -8.97 -3.79
C ASP A 299 2.04 -8.85 -4.72
N TYR A 300 2.19 -8.12 -5.81
CA TYR A 300 1.15 -7.98 -6.84
C TYR A 300 1.22 -9.05 -7.91
N GLY A 301 2.09 -10.05 -7.74
CA GLY A 301 2.38 -11.07 -8.74
C GLY A 301 3.47 -10.63 -9.73
N ASN A 302 3.96 -11.60 -10.53
CA ASN A 302 4.96 -11.37 -11.58
C ASN A 302 6.30 -10.76 -11.12
N GLY A 303 6.60 -10.80 -9.80
CA GLY A 303 7.77 -10.14 -9.22
C GLY A 303 7.62 -8.63 -9.07
N ASP A 304 6.40 -8.11 -9.18
CA ASP A 304 6.07 -6.71 -8.97
C ASP A 304 5.69 -6.51 -7.49
N TYR A 305 6.54 -5.80 -6.76
CA TYR A 305 6.35 -5.51 -5.35
C TYR A 305 6.06 -4.04 -5.13
N GLY A 306 5.11 -3.75 -4.23
CA GLY A 306 4.87 -2.39 -3.72
C GLY A 306 5.04 -2.33 -2.21
N PHE A 307 5.09 -1.16 -1.65
CA PHE A 307 5.16 -0.96 -0.20
C PHE A 307 3.78 -1.16 0.43
N VAL A 308 3.71 -1.71 1.65
CA VAL A 308 2.44 -1.82 2.41
C VAL A 308 1.84 -0.43 2.65
N ASN A 309 2.70 0.53 3.00
CA ASN A 309 2.42 1.96 3.01
C ASN A 309 3.73 2.75 2.82
N THR A 310 3.64 4.02 2.60
CA THR A 310 4.81 4.84 2.25
C THR A 310 5.63 5.28 3.46
N THR A 311 5.03 5.30 4.65
CA THR A 311 5.63 5.85 5.87
C THR A 311 6.31 4.79 6.75
N GLN A 312 5.77 3.57 6.84
CA GLN A 312 6.19 2.54 7.79
C GLN A 312 6.99 1.40 7.15
N SER A 313 6.87 1.21 5.84
CA SER A 313 7.32 0.00 5.14
C SER A 313 8.81 -0.09 4.87
N ALA A 314 9.61 0.93 5.18
CA ALA A 314 11.06 0.91 5.07
C ALA A 314 11.70 1.33 6.41
N MET A 315 12.06 0.35 7.24
CA MET A 315 12.62 0.57 8.57
C MET A 315 14.15 0.50 8.52
N ALA A 316 14.82 1.65 8.56
CA ALA A 316 16.28 1.75 8.41
C ALA A 316 17.05 0.96 9.48
N LEU A 317 17.97 0.09 9.05
CA LEU A 317 18.80 -0.71 9.97
C LEU A 317 19.80 0.12 10.76
N LYS A 318 20.22 1.28 10.24
CA LYS A 318 21.09 2.25 10.95
C LYS A 318 20.42 2.92 12.15
N LYS A 319 19.08 2.96 12.21
CA LYS A 319 18.33 3.48 13.36
C LYS A 319 18.19 2.40 14.45
N SER A 320 17.94 2.82 15.69
CA SER A 320 17.64 1.90 16.79
C SER A 320 16.47 0.97 16.41
N SER A 321 16.48 -0.27 16.89
CA SER A 321 15.40 -1.23 16.64
C SER A 321 14.06 -0.83 17.31
N ILE A 322 14.10 0.05 18.32
CA ILE A 322 12.94 0.62 19.01
C ILE A 322 12.52 2.00 18.47
N TYR A 323 13.19 2.50 17.41
CA TYR A 323 12.74 3.72 16.75
C TYR A 323 11.35 3.50 16.15
N GLU A 324 10.44 4.41 16.45
CA GLU A 324 9.04 4.30 16.02
C GLU A 324 8.84 4.88 14.62
N TYR A 325 8.09 4.15 13.82
CA TYR A 325 7.59 4.51 12.50
C TYR A 325 6.06 4.51 12.60
N GLY A 326 5.44 5.67 12.89
CA GLY A 326 3.99 5.77 13.06
C GLY A 326 3.43 4.85 14.15
N GLY A 327 4.09 4.76 15.32
CA GLY A 327 3.63 3.95 16.46
C GLY A 327 3.98 2.46 16.43
N ILE A 328 4.75 1.99 15.43
CA ILE A 328 5.34 0.64 15.38
C ILE A 328 6.86 0.73 15.29
N ASN A 329 7.57 -0.27 15.75
CA ASN A 329 9.02 -0.32 15.70
C ASN A 329 9.52 -1.64 15.09
N ARG A 330 10.75 -1.61 14.59
CA ARG A 330 11.37 -2.75 13.91
C ARG A 330 11.50 -3.99 14.81
N LYS A 331 11.79 -3.80 16.11
CA LYS A 331 11.93 -4.91 17.06
C LYS A 331 10.65 -5.72 17.16
N ASP A 332 9.50 -5.03 17.34
CA ASP A 332 8.21 -5.69 17.50
C ASP A 332 7.76 -6.33 16.17
N VAL A 333 8.02 -5.68 15.04
CA VAL A 333 7.74 -6.22 13.70
C VAL A 333 8.50 -7.52 13.46
N LEU A 334 9.80 -7.55 13.74
CA LEU A 334 10.61 -8.75 13.54
C LEU A 334 10.27 -9.87 14.53
N ALA A 335 10.02 -9.56 15.81
CA ALA A 335 9.59 -10.54 16.79
C ALA A 335 8.28 -11.26 16.42
N LEU A 336 7.36 -10.56 15.73
CA LEU A 336 6.11 -11.15 15.26
C LEU A 336 6.28 -11.88 13.92
N ALA A 337 7.23 -11.47 13.09
CA ALA A 337 7.53 -12.13 11.83
C ALA A 337 8.17 -13.51 12.02
N ASP A 338 9.05 -13.65 13.02
CA ASP A 338 9.65 -14.95 13.40
C ASP A 338 8.60 -15.98 13.86
N THR A 339 7.39 -15.53 14.25
CA THR A 339 6.26 -16.42 14.60
C THR A 339 5.40 -16.81 13.40
N ALA A 340 5.63 -16.21 12.21
CA ALA A 340 4.96 -16.62 10.99
C ALA A 340 5.50 -17.99 10.56
N SER A 341 4.78 -19.06 10.92
CA SER A 341 5.15 -20.42 10.57
C SER A 341 5.02 -20.63 9.07
N VAL A 342 6.14 -20.73 8.36
CA VAL A 342 6.14 -21.27 6.99
C VAL A 342 6.11 -22.80 7.10
N GLN A 343 4.95 -23.38 6.87
CA GLN A 343 4.80 -24.82 6.76
C GLN A 343 5.21 -25.23 5.35
N ARG A 344 6.34 -25.93 5.24
CA ARG A 344 6.75 -26.56 3.98
C ARG A 344 6.17 -27.98 3.93
N MET A 345 5.56 -28.30 2.81
CA MET A 345 4.96 -29.60 2.58
C MET A 345 5.62 -30.24 1.35
N THR A 346 5.89 -31.53 1.45
CA THR A 346 6.26 -32.37 0.32
C THR A 346 5.05 -33.20 -0.06
N ALA A 347 4.71 -33.22 -1.33
CA ALA A 347 3.71 -34.16 -1.82
C ALA A 347 4.36 -35.49 -2.12
N ASP A 348 3.83 -36.57 -1.51
CA ASP A 348 4.15 -37.95 -1.96
C ASP A 348 3.34 -38.22 -3.24
N GLU A 349 4.02 -38.14 -4.38
CA GLU A 349 3.37 -38.12 -5.67
C GLU A 349 4.05 -39.02 -6.69
N LYS A 350 3.26 -39.51 -7.63
CA LYS A 350 3.79 -40.27 -8.75
C LYS A 350 4.47 -39.33 -9.75
N ILE A 351 5.75 -39.62 -10.05
CA ILE A 351 6.51 -38.98 -11.12
C ILE A 351 6.32 -39.75 -12.41
N TYR A 352 6.06 -39.05 -13.49
CA TYR A 352 5.74 -39.67 -14.80
C TYR A 352 6.96 -39.71 -15.72
N GLY A 353 7.92 -38.82 -15.56
CA GLY A 353 9.19 -38.80 -16.30
C GLY A 353 9.07 -38.37 -17.78
N THR A 354 7.90 -38.50 -18.41
CA THR A 354 7.65 -38.04 -19.78
C THR A 354 6.31 -37.28 -19.86
N GLU A 355 6.27 -36.26 -20.72
CA GLU A 355 5.04 -35.49 -20.98
C GLU A 355 3.91 -36.42 -21.53
N LYS A 356 4.24 -37.46 -22.32
CA LYS A 356 3.28 -38.41 -22.87
C LYS A 356 2.60 -39.22 -21.77
N GLU A 357 3.32 -39.66 -20.76
CA GLU A 357 2.78 -40.39 -19.62
C GLU A 357 1.95 -39.49 -18.73
N LEU A 358 2.44 -38.28 -18.43
CA LEU A 358 1.71 -37.27 -17.67
C LEU A 358 0.39 -36.90 -18.37
N LYS A 359 0.41 -36.67 -19.70
CA LYS A 359 -0.79 -36.39 -20.49
C LYS A 359 -1.76 -37.58 -20.50
N LYS A 360 -1.25 -38.82 -20.51
CA LYS A 360 -2.10 -40.04 -20.43
C LYS A 360 -2.80 -40.10 -19.06
N ALA A 361 -2.11 -39.75 -17.99
CA ALA A 361 -2.62 -39.77 -16.62
C ALA A 361 -3.60 -38.65 -16.29
N SER A 362 -3.52 -37.52 -16.97
CA SER A 362 -4.41 -36.37 -16.78
C SER A 362 -5.77 -36.59 -17.41
N ASP A 363 -6.82 -36.01 -16.85
CA ASP A 363 -8.17 -36.01 -17.40
C ASP A 363 -8.37 -34.84 -18.37
N VAL A 364 -7.82 -33.68 -18.03
CA VAL A 364 -7.83 -32.44 -18.81
C VAL A 364 -6.40 -31.92 -18.99
N VAL A 365 -6.08 -31.48 -20.20
CA VAL A 365 -4.85 -30.72 -20.47
C VAL A 365 -5.23 -29.41 -21.15
N VAL A 366 -4.91 -28.29 -20.50
CA VAL A 366 -5.30 -26.97 -20.97
C VAL A 366 -4.08 -26.01 -20.99
N ILE A 367 -4.06 -25.16 -21.99
CA ILE A 367 -3.20 -24.00 -22.06
C ILE A 367 -4.08 -22.79 -21.74
N GLY A 368 -3.61 -21.92 -20.82
CA GLY A 368 -4.35 -20.74 -20.45
C GLY A 368 -3.54 -19.76 -19.61
N GLU A 369 -4.05 -18.55 -19.56
CA GLU A 369 -3.50 -17.45 -18.75
C GLU A 369 -4.10 -17.47 -17.35
N VAL A 370 -3.25 -17.35 -16.34
CA VAL A 370 -3.70 -17.15 -14.96
C VAL A 370 -4.08 -15.69 -14.78
N ILE A 371 -5.36 -15.42 -14.59
CA ILE A 371 -5.89 -14.05 -14.52
C ILE A 371 -6.15 -13.57 -13.09
N ASP A 372 -6.31 -14.50 -12.12
CA ASP A 372 -6.60 -14.17 -10.71
C ASP A 372 -6.35 -15.38 -9.81
N TYR A 373 -6.34 -15.17 -8.48
CA TYR A 373 -6.31 -16.25 -7.50
C TYR A 373 -6.98 -15.83 -6.19
N SER A 374 -7.42 -16.82 -5.41
CA SER A 374 -7.91 -16.67 -4.04
C SER A 374 -7.33 -17.76 -3.14
N TYR A 375 -7.42 -17.57 -1.82
CA TYR A 375 -7.07 -18.58 -0.84
C TYR A 375 -8.32 -19.09 -0.15
N GLU A 376 -8.46 -20.40 -0.07
CA GLU A 376 -9.60 -21.07 0.56
C GLU A 376 -9.13 -22.15 1.53
N VAL A 377 -9.90 -22.35 2.60
CA VAL A 377 -9.74 -23.51 3.51
C VAL A 377 -10.83 -24.52 3.16
N ILE A 378 -10.43 -25.68 2.70
CA ILE A 378 -11.31 -26.79 2.32
C ILE A 378 -10.88 -27.99 3.15
N GLU A 379 -11.80 -28.55 3.95
CA GLU A 379 -11.52 -29.69 4.83
C GLU A 379 -10.25 -29.53 5.69
N ASP A 380 -10.15 -28.37 6.37
CA ASP A 380 -9.02 -27.96 7.21
C ASP A 380 -7.66 -27.77 6.50
N ASN A 381 -7.61 -27.91 5.18
CA ASN A 381 -6.42 -27.64 4.38
C ASN A 381 -6.52 -26.30 3.68
N LEU A 382 -5.40 -25.59 3.60
CA LEU A 382 -5.29 -24.33 2.90
C LEU A 382 -4.95 -24.59 1.42
N TYR A 383 -5.74 -23.99 0.54
CA TYR A 383 -5.56 -24.08 -0.90
C TYR A 383 -5.47 -22.71 -1.55
N THR A 384 -4.72 -22.65 -2.65
CA THR A 384 -4.79 -21.56 -3.62
C THR A 384 -5.70 -21.99 -4.77
N ILE A 385 -6.71 -21.18 -5.07
CA ILE A 385 -7.63 -21.36 -6.18
C ILE A 385 -7.22 -20.40 -7.29
N TRP A 386 -6.68 -20.92 -8.36
CA TRP A 386 -6.24 -20.17 -9.52
C TRP A 386 -7.38 -20.04 -10.52
N LYS A 387 -7.68 -18.81 -10.94
CA LYS A 387 -8.63 -18.51 -12.01
C LYS A 387 -7.86 -18.41 -13.32
N VAL A 388 -8.15 -19.33 -14.24
CA VAL A 388 -7.42 -19.45 -15.49
C VAL A 388 -8.38 -19.23 -16.66
N LYS A 389 -8.01 -18.31 -17.54
CA LYS A 389 -8.66 -18.15 -18.84
C LYS A 389 -8.07 -19.17 -19.80
N ALA A 390 -8.89 -20.13 -20.22
CA ALA A 390 -8.46 -21.20 -21.09
C ALA A 390 -8.35 -20.71 -22.55
N ASP A 391 -7.14 -20.77 -23.10
CA ASP A 391 -6.89 -20.44 -24.50
C ASP A 391 -7.09 -21.63 -25.42
N ARG A 392 -6.66 -22.84 -24.97
CA ARG A 392 -6.73 -24.06 -25.76
C ARG A 392 -6.79 -25.30 -24.85
N VAL A 393 -7.70 -26.20 -25.17
CA VAL A 393 -7.82 -27.55 -24.56
C VAL A 393 -7.15 -28.58 -25.46
N GLU A 394 -6.10 -29.25 -24.94
CA GLU A 394 -5.36 -30.29 -25.67
C GLU A 394 -5.82 -31.72 -25.35
N LYS A 395 -6.53 -31.91 -24.24
CA LYS A 395 -7.14 -33.15 -23.82
C LYS A 395 -8.34 -32.87 -22.93
N GLY A 396 -9.37 -33.69 -23.00
CA GLY A 396 -10.59 -33.57 -22.20
C GLY A 396 -11.73 -32.86 -22.94
N LYS A 397 -12.81 -32.56 -22.20
CA LYS A 397 -14.04 -31.96 -22.76
C LYS A 397 -14.39 -30.62 -22.12
N GLU A 398 -13.40 -29.92 -21.59
CA GLU A 398 -13.65 -28.61 -21.01
C GLU A 398 -14.20 -27.64 -22.07
N LYS A 399 -15.30 -26.98 -21.76
CA LYS A 399 -15.97 -26.00 -22.63
C LYS A 399 -16.04 -24.61 -22.02
N SER A 400 -15.65 -24.49 -20.78
CA SER A 400 -15.65 -23.18 -20.10
C SER A 400 -14.45 -22.35 -20.54
N GLU A 401 -14.69 -21.07 -20.80
CA GLU A 401 -13.62 -20.10 -21.06
C GLU A 401 -12.81 -19.83 -19.78
N ILE A 402 -13.42 -19.96 -18.62
CA ILE A 402 -12.79 -19.79 -17.31
C ILE A 402 -12.84 -21.11 -16.55
N ILE A 403 -11.70 -21.56 -16.09
CA ILE A 403 -11.56 -22.73 -15.22
C ILE A 403 -10.90 -22.35 -13.90
N TYR A 404 -11.16 -23.15 -12.88
CA TYR A 404 -10.56 -22.97 -11.56
C TYR A 404 -9.70 -24.17 -11.21
N ILE A 405 -8.43 -23.89 -10.86
CA ILE A 405 -7.45 -24.93 -10.50
C ILE A 405 -7.12 -24.80 -9.03
N LYS A 406 -7.28 -25.86 -8.27
CA LYS A 406 -6.98 -25.93 -6.84
C LYS A 406 -5.60 -26.54 -6.64
N THR A 407 -4.72 -25.81 -5.94
CA THR A 407 -3.42 -26.32 -5.47
C THR A 407 -3.33 -26.24 -3.96
N LEU A 408 -2.77 -27.29 -3.35
CA LEU A 408 -2.51 -27.28 -1.90
C LEU A 408 -1.50 -26.18 -1.56
N GLY A 409 -1.67 -25.56 -0.39
CA GLY A 409 -0.86 -24.44 0.05
C GLY A 409 -1.49 -23.09 -0.30
N GLY A 410 -0.88 -22.04 0.23
CA GLY A 410 -1.39 -20.69 0.12
C GLY A 410 -1.09 -19.91 1.38
N ARG A 411 -1.92 -18.90 1.66
CA ARG A 411 -1.75 -18.02 2.80
C ARG A 411 -3.07 -17.80 3.54
N LYS A 412 -3.02 -17.94 4.86
CA LYS A 412 -4.12 -17.55 5.74
C LYS A 412 -3.55 -16.94 7.02
N ASP A 413 -3.85 -15.69 7.28
CA ASP A 413 -3.34 -14.93 8.43
C ASP A 413 -1.79 -14.95 8.51
N THR A 414 -1.22 -15.55 9.53
CA THR A 414 0.24 -15.73 9.71
C THR A 414 0.74 -17.09 9.19
N LEU A 415 -0.14 -17.98 8.75
CA LEU A 415 0.24 -19.27 8.19
C LEU A 415 0.49 -19.15 6.70
N ILE A 416 1.68 -19.56 6.27
CA ILE A 416 2.05 -19.75 4.87
C ILE A 416 2.33 -21.24 4.68
N SER A 417 1.61 -21.86 3.77
CA SER A 417 1.82 -23.26 3.40
C SER A 417 2.35 -23.31 1.97
N LEU A 418 3.53 -23.91 1.79
CA LEU A 418 4.19 -24.04 0.48
C LEU A 418 4.38 -25.52 0.17
N VAL A 419 4.01 -25.90 -1.05
CA VAL A 419 4.36 -27.24 -1.58
C VAL A 419 5.70 -27.15 -2.26
N GLU A 420 6.66 -27.93 -1.79
CA GLU A 420 7.99 -27.99 -2.38
C GLU A 420 7.92 -28.65 -3.79
N ASN A 421 8.81 -28.22 -4.67
CA ASN A 421 8.92 -28.69 -6.07
C ASN A 421 7.75 -28.37 -7.00
N MET A 422 6.75 -27.58 -6.56
CA MET A 422 5.72 -27.09 -7.47
C MET A 422 6.25 -25.91 -8.28
N THR A 423 5.95 -25.88 -9.57
CA THR A 423 6.22 -24.69 -10.40
C THR A 423 5.47 -23.49 -9.86
N LYS A 424 6.17 -22.38 -9.63
CA LYS A 424 5.56 -21.12 -9.18
C LYS A 424 4.59 -20.62 -10.25
N ILE A 425 3.33 -20.42 -9.85
CA ILE A 425 2.29 -19.83 -10.68
C ILE A 425 2.21 -18.34 -10.39
N GLU A 426 2.06 -17.52 -11.42
CA GLU A 426 1.99 -16.06 -11.36
C GLU A 426 0.88 -15.56 -12.28
N CYS A 427 0.08 -14.58 -11.84
CA CYS A 427 -0.92 -13.94 -12.67
C CYS A 427 -0.30 -13.24 -13.88
N GLY A 428 -1.05 -13.16 -14.99
CA GLY A 428 -0.61 -12.58 -16.26
C GLY A 428 0.33 -13.47 -17.08
N ASN A 429 0.66 -14.67 -16.60
CA ASN A 429 1.45 -15.63 -17.38
C ASN A 429 0.60 -16.79 -17.89
N SER A 430 1.00 -17.32 -19.03
CA SER A 430 0.37 -18.51 -19.63
C SER A 430 1.14 -19.77 -19.27
N TYR A 431 0.37 -20.79 -18.96
CA TYR A 431 0.89 -22.11 -18.57
C TYR A 431 0.15 -23.21 -19.33
N LYS A 432 0.81 -24.35 -19.45
CA LYS A 432 0.19 -25.60 -19.79
C LYS A 432 -0.03 -26.39 -18.50
N PHE A 433 -1.30 -26.71 -18.23
CA PHE A 433 -1.72 -27.43 -17.04
C PHE A 433 -2.17 -28.85 -17.37
N TYR A 434 -1.72 -29.81 -16.56
CA TYR A 434 -2.10 -31.21 -16.59
C TYR A 434 -2.98 -31.50 -15.37
N LEU A 435 -4.29 -31.73 -15.59
CA LEU A 435 -5.31 -31.64 -14.57
C LEU A 435 -6.04 -32.94 -14.33
N LYS A 436 -6.51 -33.13 -13.11
CA LYS A 436 -7.47 -34.14 -12.67
C LYS A 436 -8.83 -33.50 -12.45
N ASP A 437 -9.85 -34.16 -12.96
CA ASP A 437 -11.25 -33.82 -12.71
C ASP A 437 -11.78 -34.70 -11.57
N TYR A 438 -12.08 -34.08 -10.44
CA TYR A 438 -12.65 -34.77 -9.27
C TYR A 438 -14.18 -34.60 -9.19
N GLY A 439 -14.81 -34.07 -10.24
CA GLY A 439 -16.26 -33.83 -10.27
C GLY A 439 -16.71 -32.73 -9.35
N THR A 440 -15.82 -31.77 -9.03
CA THR A 440 -16.07 -30.56 -8.22
C THR A 440 -15.96 -29.33 -9.11
N ASP A 441 -16.20 -28.15 -8.51
CA ASP A 441 -16.02 -26.85 -9.19
C ASP A 441 -14.54 -26.53 -9.49
N TYR A 442 -13.61 -27.32 -8.96
CA TYR A 442 -12.17 -27.12 -9.10
C TYR A 442 -11.48 -28.33 -9.72
N TYR A 443 -10.59 -28.08 -10.67
CA TYR A 443 -9.61 -29.08 -11.11
C TYR A 443 -8.45 -29.16 -10.10
N GLY A 444 -7.90 -30.36 -9.89
CA GLY A 444 -6.62 -30.53 -9.20
C GLY A 444 -5.48 -30.76 -10.18
N LEU A 445 -4.23 -30.65 -9.72
CA LEU A 445 -3.07 -31.05 -10.51
C LEU A 445 -2.95 -32.58 -10.60
N THR A 446 -2.45 -33.10 -11.71
CA THR A 446 -2.14 -34.55 -11.84
C THR A 446 -1.01 -34.95 -10.91
N ASN A 447 0.01 -34.08 -10.76
CA ASN A 447 1.01 -34.05 -9.69
C ASN A 447 1.54 -32.62 -9.52
N TYR A 448 2.26 -32.32 -8.45
CA TYR A 448 2.72 -30.94 -8.16
C TYR A 448 4.01 -30.57 -8.91
N SER A 449 4.90 -31.53 -9.17
CA SER A 449 6.22 -31.27 -9.73
C SER A 449 6.25 -31.13 -11.25
N GLU A 450 5.34 -31.81 -12.00
CA GLU A 450 5.39 -31.88 -13.46
C GLU A 450 4.17 -31.24 -14.15
N SER A 451 3.06 -31.04 -13.43
CA SER A 451 1.76 -30.69 -14.05
C SER A 451 1.61 -29.22 -14.47
N ILE A 452 2.62 -28.39 -14.24
CA ILE A 452 2.60 -26.96 -14.58
C ILE A 452 3.84 -26.62 -15.39
N ILE A 453 3.63 -26.26 -16.66
CA ILE A 453 4.72 -25.86 -17.55
C ILE A 453 4.50 -24.41 -17.95
N LYS A 454 5.39 -23.50 -17.51
CA LYS A 454 5.34 -22.09 -17.91
C LYS A 454 5.68 -21.95 -19.39
N LEU A 455 4.80 -21.29 -20.15
CA LEU A 455 5.02 -21.03 -21.56
C LEU A 455 5.82 -19.74 -21.73
N ARG A 456 6.79 -19.76 -22.64
CA ARG A 456 7.52 -18.55 -23.02
C ARG A 456 6.71 -17.81 -24.08
N VAL A 457 6.42 -16.55 -23.85
CA VAL A 457 5.92 -15.66 -24.91
C VAL A 457 7.09 -15.40 -25.86
N VAL A 458 7.06 -15.97 -27.03
CA VAL A 458 7.98 -15.61 -28.11
C VAL A 458 7.35 -14.42 -28.81
N THR A 459 7.81 -13.21 -28.49
CA THR A 459 7.46 -12.01 -29.26
C THR A 459 8.20 -12.13 -30.59
N ILE A 460 7.48 -12.48 -31.65
CA ILE A 460 7.99 -12.34 -33.01
C ILE A 460 7.96 -10.83 -33.28
N ILE A 461 9.13 -10.22 -33.32
CA ILE A 461 9.29 -8.85 -33.81
C ILE A 461 9.36 -8.98 -35.32
N ASP A 462 8.26 -8.60 -36.00
CA ASP A 462 8.24 -8.41 -37.44
C ASP A 462 8.95 -7.09 -37.81
#